data_5afb7e19d1908cd3cb3fe0a6c77071a1
#
_entry.id   5afb7e19d1908cd3cb3fe0a6c77071a1
#
_cell.length_a   1.000
_cell.length_b   1.000
_cell.length_c   1.000
_cell.angle_alpha   90.00
_cell.angle_beta   90.00
_cell.angle_gamma   90.00
#
_symmetry.space_group_name_H-M   'P 1'
#
loop_
_entity.id
_entity.type
_entity.pdbx_description
1 polymer ?
#
loop_
_entity_poly.entity_id
_entity_poly.type
_entity_poly.pdbx_seq_one_letter_code
_entity_poly.pdbx_strand_id
1 'polypeptide(L)'
;MPKQNGNPKILAAGAAVQLLTGIPAAWGVFQKPVMAQYGFSRGQAMLSFAILVAGYGIGCAIGGFVQDQHGPRYAALWGTALLGGGSMGVALVPQGNAALFFLVYSIPAGVGSAFLAPAVLACAQKWYASRKGLATGVSGAAICLLYTSPSPR
;
A
#
# COMPACT_ATOMS: atom_id res chain seq x y z
N MET A 1 -2.19 33.14 8.26
CA MET A 1 -1.97 31.78 7.70
C MET A 1 -1.15 31.94 6.42
N PRO A 2 0.07 31.41 6.31
CA PRO A 2 0.85 31.56 5.10
C PRO A 2 0.11 30.87 3.94
N LYS A 3 -0.02 31.57 2.82
CA LYS A 3 -0.44 31.00 1.54
C LYS A 3 0.58 29.90 1.17
N GLN A 4 0.29 28.66 1.52
CA GLN A 4 1.07 27.54 1.02
C GLN A 4 0.69 27.38 -0.45
N ASN A 5 1.49 28.00 -1.32
CA ASN A 5 1.45 27.70 -2.75
C ASN A 5 1.80 26.23 -2.89
N GLY A 6 0.84 25.41 -3.28
CA GLY A 6 1.00 23.96 -3.40
C GLY A 6 2.22 23.66 -4.27
N ASN A 7 3.27 23.13 -3.66
CA ASN A 7 4.49 22.78 -4.38
C ASN A 7 4.22 21.51 -5.19
N PRO A 8 4.27 21.54 -6.53
CA PRO A 8 3.95 20.40 -7.37
C PRO A 8 4.87 19.19 -7.10
N LYS A 9 6.09 19.45 -6.59
CA LYS A 9 7.02 18.37 -6.21
C LYS A 9 6.49 17.52 -5.05
N ILE A 10 5.76 18.11 -4.10
CA ILE A 10 5.17 17.38 -2.98
C ILE A 10 4.01 16.51 -3.45
N LEU A 11 3.20 17.02 -4.37
CA LEU A 11 2.12 16.26 -4.98
C LEU A 11 2.66 15.07 -5.80
N ALA A 12 3.70 15.31 -6.60
CA ALA A 12 4.36 14.27 -7.37
C ALA A 12 5.00 13.20 -6.48
N ALA A 13 5.68 13.60 -5.40
CA ALA A 13 6.24 12.67 -4.43
C ALA A 13 5.13 11.85 -3.73
N GLY A 14 4.04 12.48 -3.33
CA GLY A 14 2.88 11.79 -2.76
C GLY A 14 2.27 10.79 -3.73
N ALA A 15 2.09 11.17 -5.00
CA ALA A 15 1.59 10.27 -6.05
C ALA A 15 2.54 9.08 -6.29
N ALA A 16 3.86 9.30 -6.27
CA ALA A 16 4.85 8.22 -6.41
C ALA A 16 4.78 7.22 -5.25
N VAL A 17 4.67 7.71 -4.00
CA VAL A 17 4.48 6.83 -2.84
C VAL A 17 3.15 6.08 -2.96
N GLN A 18 2.11 6.73 -3.44
CA GLN A 18 0.79 6.11 -3.60
C GLN A 18 0.81 5.02 -4.70
N LEU A 19 1.61 5.19 -5.75
CA LEU A 19 1.86 4.13 -6.74
C LEU A 19 2.52 2.92 -6.09
N LEU A 20 3.51 3.12 -5.23
CA LEU A 20 4.19 2.03 -4.52
C LEU A 20 3.23 1.29 -3.57
N THR A 21 2.35 1.99 -2.87
CA THR A 21 1.32 1.37 -2.01
C THR A 21 0.26 0.61 -2.81
N GLY A 22 0.09 0.91 -4.09
CA GLY A 22 -0.78 0.18 -5.01
C GLY A 22 -0.21 -1.16 -5.49
N ILE A 23 1.10 -1.42 -5.33
CA ILE A 23 1.72 -2.68 -5.78
C ILE A 23 1.07 -3.92 -5.14
N PRO A 24 0.84 -4.00 -3.82
CA PRO A 24 0.12 -5.11 -3.22
C PRO A 24 -1.32 -5.25 -3.74
N ALA A 25 -1.96 -4.15 -4.10
CA ALA A 25 -3.30 -4.15 -4.67
C ALA A 25 -3.34 -4.71 -6.11
N ALA A 26 -2.23 -4.59 -6.86
CA ALA A 26 -2.06 -5.19 -8.18
C ALA A 26 -1.81 -6.72 -8.14
N TRP A 27 -2.25 -7.40 -7.08
CA TRP A 27 -2.07 -8.84 -6.85
C TRP A 27 -2.43 -9.70 -8.06
N GLY A 28 -3.45 -9.30 -8.83
CA GLY A 28 -3.87 -10.01 -10.03
C GLY A 28 -2.75 -10.23 -11.05
N VAL A 29 -1.80 -9.32 -11.15
CA VAL A 29 -0.62 -9.41 -12.03
C VAL A 29 0.43 -10.34 -11.45
N PHE A 30 0.65 -10.25 -10.13
CA PHE A 30 1.69 -11.02 -9.43
C PHE A 30 1.26 -12.44 -9.07
N GLN A 31 -0.03 -12.73 -9.09
CA GLN A 31 -0.58 -14.04 -8.72
C GLN A 31 0.02 -15.19 -9.54
N LYS A 32 0.09 -15.04 -10.87
CA LYS A 32 0.63 -16.09 -11.75
C LYS A 32 2.11 -16.41 -11.49
N PRO A 33 3.04 -15.44 -11.47
CA PRO A 33 4.44 -15.71 -11.14
C PRO A 33 4.64 -16.23 -9.72
N VAL A 34 3.88 -15.76 -8.72
CA VAL A 34 3.97 -16.28 -7.36
C VAL A 34 3.55 -17.75 -7.30
N MET A 35 2.46 -18.12 -7.97
CA MET A 35 2.02 -19.51 -8.06
C MET A 35 3.08 -20.41 -8.73
N ALA A 36 3.71 -19.93 -9.79
CA ALA A 36 4.74 -20.67 -10.51
C ALA A 36 6.01 -20.85 -9.67
N GLN A 37 6.43 -19.82 -8.94
CA GLN A 37 7.69 -19.84 -8.17
C GLN A 37 7.56 -20.59 -6.85
N TYR A 38 6.44 -20.44 -6.14
CA TYR A 38 6.22 -21.05 -4.83
C TYR A 38 5.39 -22.34 -4.87
N GLY A 39 4.90 -22.74 -6.04
CA GLY A 39 4.08 -23.96 -6.20
C GLY A 39 2.70 -23.84 -5.53
N PHE A 40 2.17 -22.63 -5.38
CA PHE A 40 0.89 -22.41 -4.72
C PHE A 40 -0.28 -22.84 -5.60
N SER A 41 -1.27 -23.48 -4.97
CA SER A 41 -2.56 -23.68 -5.59
C SER A 41 -3.28 -22.34 -5.79
N ARG A 42 -4.23 -22.29 -6.72
CA ARG A 42 -5.05 -21.09 -6.97
C ARG A 42 -5.78 -20.62 -5.70
N GLY A 43 -6.24 -21.57 -4.87
CA GLY A 43 -6.89 -21.28 -3.59
C GLY A 43 -5.94 -20.59 -2.60
N GLN A 44 -4.71 -21.06 -2.47
CA GLN A 44 -3.69 -20.44 -1.61
C GLN A 44 -3.33 -19.03 -2.06
N ALA A 45 -3.20 -18.81 -3.36
CA ALA A 45 -2.93 -17.48 -3.91
C ALA A 45 -4.09 -16.49 -3.65
N MET A 46 -5.34 -16.95 -3.77
CA MET A 46 -6.52 -16.15 -3.41
C MET A 46 -6.61 -15.89 -1.91
N LEU A 47 -6.28 -16.87 -1.07
CA LEU A 47 -6.23 -16.71 0.38
C LEU A 47 -5.19 -15.69 0.80
N SER A 48 -4.02 -15.67 0.15
CA SER A 48 -2.99 -14.66 0.36
C SER A 48 -3.53 -13.24 0.16
N PHE A 49 -4.28 -13.02 -0.91
CA PHE A 49 -4.91 -11.74 -1.18
C PHE A 49 -6.00 -11.39 -0.17
N ALA A 50 -6.82 -12.36 0.22
CA ALA A 50 -7.85 -12.15 1.24
C ALA A 50 -7.26 -11.73 2.59
N ILE A 51 -6.16 -12.37 3.02
CA ILE A 51 -5.43 -12.00 4.24
C ILE A 51 -4.82 -10.59 4.12
N LEU A 52 -4.28 -10.26 2.94
CA LEU A 52 -3.73 -8.93 2.68
C LEU A 52 -4.81 -7.85 2.81
N VAL A 53 -5.98 -8.06 2.21
CA VAL A 53 -7.12 -7.12 2.28
C VAL A 53 -7.68 -7.02 3.71
N ALA A 54 -7.77 -8.14 4.42
CA ALA A 54 -8.18 -8.13 5.83
C ALA A 54 -7.17 -7.35 6.70
N GLY A 55 -5.87 -7.59 6.49
CA GLY A 55 -4.79 -6.84 7.13
C GLY A 55 -4.85 -5.35 6.82
N TYR A 56 -5.19 -4.98 5.58
CA TYR A 56 -5.40 -3.59 5.18
C TYR A 56 -6.57 -2.96 5.94
N GLY A 57 -7.70 -3.64 6.06
CA GLY A 57 -8.86 -3.15 6.82
C GLY A 57 -8.53 -2.87 8.29
N ILE A 58 -7.89 -3.82 8.97
CA ILE A 58 -7.45 -3.67 10.36
C ILE A 58 -6.39 -2.58 10.47
N GLY A 59 -5.44 -2.56 9.56
CA GLY A 59 -4.38 -1.57 9.50
C GLY A 59 -4.89 -0.14 9.31
N CYS A 60 -5.97 0.08 8.56
CA CYS A 60 -6.59 1.39 8.41
C CYS A 60 -7.11 1.94 9.74
N ALA A 61 -7.74 1.11 10.57
CA ALA A 61 -8.24 1.52 11.88
C ALA A 61 -7.07 1.89 12.82
N ILE A 62 -6.07 1.04 12.91
CA ILE A 62 -4.88 1.27 13.75
C ILE A 62 -4.04 2.43 13.20
N GLY A 63 -3.82 2.47 11.90
CA GLY A 63 -3.03 3.52 11.23
C GLY A 63 -3.66 4.89 11.35
N GLY A 64 -5.01 4.99 11.27
CA GLY A 64 -5.75 6.22 11.53
C GLY A 64 -5.53 6.72 12.95
N PHE A 65 -5.67 5.84 13.94
CA PHE A 65 -5.45 6.17 15.35
C PHE A 65 -3.99 6.62 15.62
N VAL A 66 -3.00 5.93 15.09
CA VAL A 66 -1.58 6.32 15.21
C VAL A 66 -1.32 7.65 14.53
N GLN A 67 -1.93 7.90 13.37
CA GLN A 67 -1.79 9.16 12.65
C GLN A 67 -2.38 10.33 13.41
N ASP A 68 -3.51 10.14 14.09
CA ASP A 68 -4.17 11.19 14.87
C ASP A 68 -3.38 11.55 16.13
N GLN A 69 -2.74 10.55 16.77
CA GLN A 69 -1.96 10.79 17.99
C GLN A 69 -0.52 11.27 17.72
N HIS A 70 0.18 10.65 16.78
CA HIS A 70 1.61 10.89 16.56
C HIS A 70 1.91 11.63 15.25
N GLY A 71 0.90 11.85 14.44
CA GLY A 71 1.01 12.55 13.15
C GLY A 71 1.35 11.65 11.97
N PRO A 72 1.16 12.16 10.74
CA PRO A 72 1.27 11.37 9.51
C PRO A 72 2.69 10.87 9.21
N ARG A 73 3.72 11.51 9.77
CA ARG A 73 5.14 11.08 9.58
C ARG A 73 5.41 9.75 10.25
N TYR A 74 4.94 9.55 11.48
CA TYR A 74 5.11 8.30 12.20
C TYR A 74 4.34 7.15 11.53
N ALA A 75 3.10 7.40 11.13
CA ALA A 75 2.31 6.42 10.39
C ALA A 75 3.01 6.02 9.08
N ALA A 76 3.55 6.98 8.32
CA ALA A 76 4.28 6.70 7.09
C ALA A 76 5.57 5.89 7.31
N LEU A 77 6.34 6.18 8.36
CA LEU A 77 7.56 5.42 8.69
C LEU A 77 7.24 3.96 9.03
N TRP A 78 6.27 3.72 9.91
CA TRP A 78 5.83 2.36 10.24
C TRP A 78 5.26 1.62 9.04
N GLY A 79 4.45 2.30 8.21
CA GLY A 79 3.92 1.73 6.99
C GLY A 79 5.01 1.33 6.00
N THR A 80 6.03 2.19 5.82
CA THR A 80 7.17 1.89 4.94
C THR A 80 8.01 0.74 5.47
N ALA A 81 8.28 0.69 6.78
CA ALA A 81 9.04 -0.38 7.41
C ALA A 81 8.32 -1.74 7.27
N LEU A 82 7.01 -1.77 7.50
CA LEU A 82 6.19 -2.99 7.36
C LEU A 82 6.11 -3.46 5.91
N LEU A 83 5.82 -2.54 4.98
CA LEU A 83 5.70 -2.87 3.56
C LEU A 83 7.05 -3.31 2.98
N GLY A 84 8.11 -2.56 3.26
CA GLY A 84 9.47 -2.86 2.80
C GLY A 84 10.01 -4.15 3.43
N GLY A 85 9.87 -4.30 4.75
CA GLY A 85 10.30 -5.50 5.48
C GLY A 85 9.56 -6.75 5.02
N GLY A 86 8.23 -6.67 4.83
CA GLY A 86 7.45 -7.77 4.29
C GLY A 86 7.87 -8.15 2.86
N SER A 87 8.10 -7.17 2.01
CA SER A 87 8.56 -7.40 0.63
C SER A 87 9.96 -8.01 0.55
N MET A 88 10.87 -7.58 1.42
CA MET A 88 12.22 -8.17 1.51
C MET A 88 12.18 -9.57 2.14
N GLY A 89 11.32 -9.78 3.15
CA GLY A 89 11.16 -11.06 3.82
C GLY A 89 10.70 -12.18 2.90
N VAL A 90 9.96 -11.87 1.83
CA VAL A 90 9.53 -12.85 0.83
C VAL A 90 10.70 -13.61 0.20
N ALA A 91 11.85 -12.94 0.02
CA ALA A 91 13.04 -13.58 -0.54
C ALA A 91 13.60 -14.72 0.35
N LEU A 92 13.27 -14.71 1.64
CA LEU A 92 13.71 -15.71 2.61
C LEU A 92 12.70 -16.85 2.80
N VAL A 93 11.51 -16.75 2.17
CA VAL A 93 10.45 -17.77 2.29
C VAL A 93 10.79 -18.97 1.42
N PRO A 94 10.92 -20.19 1.99
CA PRO A 94 11.17 -21.40 1.21
C PRO A 94 9.95 -21.74 0.34
N GLN A 95 10.23 -22.34 -0.82
CA GLN A 95 9.20 -22.78 -1.75
C GLN A 95 8.28 -23.83 -1.10
N GLY A 96 6.98 -23.72 -1.37
CA GLY A 96 5.96 -24.64 -0.84
C GLY A 96 5.37 -24.28 0.53
N ASN A 97 5.91 -23.30 1.24
CA ASN A 97 5.39 -22.91 2.55
C ASN A 97 4.45 -21.70 2.48
N ALA A 98 3.17 -21.94 2.15
CA ALA A 98 2.16 -20.91 2.02
C ALA A 98 1.89 -20.15 3.34
N ALA A 99 1.93 -20.85 4.48
CA ALA A 99 1.67 -20.22 5.78
C ALA A 99 2.73 -19.17 6.13
N LEU A 100 4.00 -19.47 5.86
CA LEU A 100 5.10 -18.55 6.08
C LEU A 100 5.00 -17.33 5.14
N PHE A 101 4.61 -17.57 3.89
CA PHE A 101 4.36 -16.49 2.92
C PHE A 101 3.25 -15.53 3.39
N PHE A 102 2.15 -16.06 3.92
CA PHE A 102 1.05 -15.24 4.44
C PHE A 102 1.52 -14.37 5.61
N LEU A 103 2.32 -14.94 6.51
CA LEU A 103 2.79 -14.26 7.71
C LEU A 103 3.85 -13.19 7.39
N VAL A 104 4.75 -13.49 6.47
CA VAL A 104 5.88 -12.61 6.13
C VAL A 104 5.50 -11.53 5.12
N TYR A 105 4.60 -11.83 4.18
CA TYR A 105 4.20 -10.90 3.14
C TYR A 105 2.79 -10.36 3.32
N SER A 106 1.75 -11.21 3.35
CA SER A 106 0.36 -10.75 3.23
C SER A 106 -0.04 -9.85 4.40
N ILE A 107 0.33 -10.20 5.61
CA ILE A 107 -0.01 -9.40 6.79
C ILE A 107 0.76 -8.07 6.83
N PRO A 108 2.12 -8.05 6.75
CA PRO A 108 2.86 -6.79 6.80
C PRO A 108 2.59 -5.89 5.58
N ALA A 109 2.39 -6.45 4.40
CA ALA A 109 2.08 -5.67 3.21
C ALA A 109 0.69 -5.03 3.29
N GLY A 110 -0.31 -5.77 3.80
CA GLY A 110 -1.66 -5.24 4.03
C GLY A 110 -1.65 -4.10 5.05
N VAL A 111 -1.12 -4.36 6.23
CA VAL A 111 -1.04 -3.36 7.31
C VAL A 111 -0.16 -2.18 6.91
N GLY A 112 1.00 -2.41 6.31
CA GLY A 112 1.91 -1.35 5.86
C GLY A 112 1.29 -0.41 4.83
N SER A 113 0.58 -0.97 3.85
CA SER A 113 -0.17 -0.18 2.86
C SER A 113 -1.28 0.66 3.51
N ALA A 114 -1.95 0.10 4.51
CA ALA A 114 -3.01 0.77 5.26
C ALA A 114 -2.50 1.97 6.09
N PHE A 115 -1.28 1.91 6.60
CA PHE A 115 -0.65 3.02 7.28
C PHE A 115 -0.19 4.12 6.30
N LEU A 116 0.34 3.73 5.14
CA LEU A 116 0.88 4.66 4.16
C LEU A 116 -0.21 5.44 3.42
N ALA A 117 -1.24 4.77 2.94
CA ALA A 117 -2.25 5.39 2.08
C ALA A 117 -2.94 6.61 2.71
N PRO A 118 -3.51 6.54 3.94
CA PRO A 118 -4.13 7.70 4.57
C PRO A 118 -3.10 8.76 5.00
N ALA A 119 -1.88 8.37 5.40
CA ALA A 119 -0.83 9.30 5.79
C ALA A 119 -0.38 10.20 4.63
N VAL A 120 -0.19 9.62 3.45
CA VAL A 120 0.16 10.36 2.22
C VAL A 120 -0.97 11.28 1.81
N LEU A 121 -2.22 10.79 1.87
CA LEU A 121 -3.40 11.57 1.53
C LEU A 121 -3.56 12.77 2.47
N ALA A 122 -3.42 12.57 3.78
CA ALA A 122 -3.49 13.63 4.78
C ALA A 122 -2.38 14.68 4.58
N CYS A 123 -1.17 14.26 4.25
CA CYS A 123 -0.08 15.16 3.88
C CYS A 123 -0.42 15.99 2.64
N ALA A 124 -0.88 15.36 1.57
CA ALA A 124 -1.25 16.04 0.33
C ALA A 124 -2.38 17.06 0.57
N GLN A 125 -3.40 16.72 1.34
CA GLN A 125 -4.50 17.62 1.67
C GLN A 125 -4.07 18.79 2.56
N LYS A 126 -3.11 18.62 3.47
CA LYS A 126 -2.56 19.73 4.28
C LYS A 126 -1.82 20.75 3.42
N TRP A 127 -1.05 20.30 2.43
CA TRP A 127 -0.33 21.19 1.52
C TRP A 127 -1.24 21.85 0.47
N TYR A 128 -2.31 21.19 0.06
CA TYR A 128 -3.30 21.70 -0.89
C TYR A 128 -4.63 22.06 -0.22
N ALA A 129 -4.58 22.75 0.92
CA ALA A 129 -5.77 23.08 1.71
C ALA A 129 -6.86 23.84 0.91
N SER A 130 -6.46 24.65 -0.08
CA SER A 130 -7.38 25.39 -0.97
C SER A 130 -7.93 24.54 -2.12
N ARG A 131 -7.31 23.39 -2.45
CA ARG A 131 -7.69 22.51 -3.56
C ARG A 131 -7.63 21.02 -3.13
N LYS A 132 -8.28 20.69 -2.02
CA LYS A 132 -8.29 19.33 -1.44
C LYS A 132 -8.75 18.26 -2.44
N GLY A 133 -9.74 18.60 -3.28
CA GLY A 133 -10.24 17.70 -4.33
C GLY A 133 -9.18 17.31 -5.36
N LEU A 134 -8.32 18.25 -5.75
CA LEU A 134 -7.21 17.97 -6.67
C LEU A 134 -6.17 17.04 -6.02
N ALA A 135 -5.80 17.28 -4.76
CA ALA A 135 -4.88 16.41 -4.03
C ALA A 135 -5.42 14.98 -3.89
N THR A 136 -6.70 14.85 -3.53
CA THR A 136 -7.38 13.54 -3.42
C THR A 136 -7.51 12.86 -4.78
N GLY A 137 -7.86 13.61 -5.83
CA GLY A 137 -8.02 13.08 -7.18
C GLY A 137 -6.72 12.53 -7.76
N VAL A 138 -5.62 13.28 -7.65
CA VAL A 138 -4.29 12.82 -8.13
C VAL A 138 -3.80 11.61 -7.34
N SER A 139 -3.96 11.63 -6.02
CA SER A 139 -3.57 10.48 -5.18
C SER A 139 -4.42 9.25 -5.47
N GLY A 140 -5.73 9.40 -5.66
CA GLY A 140 -6.64 8.31 -6.01
C GLY A 140 -6.37 7.77 -7.42
N ALA A 141 -6.14 8.64 -8.40
CA ALA A 141 -5.79 8.23 -9.77
C ALA A 141 -4.50 7.39 -9.81
N ALA A 142 -3.51 7.73 -8.99
CA ALA A 142 -2.27 6.97 -8.89
C ALA A 142 -2.50 5.51 -8.45
N ILE A 143 -3.41 5.27 -7.52
CA ILE A 143 -3.81 3.90 -7.13
C ILE A 143 -4.59 3.22 -8.25
N CYS A 144 -5.57 3.92 -8.86
CA CYS A 144 -6.43 3.36 -9.89
C CYS A 144 -5.67 2.99 -11.17
N LEU A 145 -4.60 3.71 -11.53
CA LEU A 145 -3.77 3.39 -12.69
C LEU A 145 -3.16 1.97 -12.62
N LEU A 146 -2.83 1.49 -11.43
CA LEU A 146 -2.35 0.12 -11.24
C LEU A 146 -3.46 -0.93 -11.38
N TYR A 147 -4.70 -0.57 -11.05
CA TYR A 147 -5.85 -1.46 -11.24
C TYR A 147 -6.32 -1.58 -12.70
N THR A 148 -6.11 -0.53 -13.49
CA THR A 148 -6.54 -0.47 -14.89
C THR A 148 -5.51 -1.00 -15.88
N SER A 149 -4.35 -1.50 -15.41
CA SER A 149 -3.39 -2.19 -16.28
C SER A 149 -4.10 -3.34 -16.99
N PRO A 150 -4.10 -3.38 -18.35
CA PRO A 150 -4.84 -4.36 -19.09
C PRO A 150 -4.37 -5.76 -18.72
N SER A 151 -5.32 -6.60 -18.25
CA SER A 151 -5.06 -8.03 -18.09
C SER A 151 -4.65 -8.59 -19.46
N PRO A 152 -3.48 -9.21 -19.59
CA PRO A 152 -3.13 -9.90 -20.83
C PRO A 152 -4.15 -11.02 -21.04
N ARG A 153 -4.89 -10.92 -22.14
CA ARG A 153 -5.80 -11.96 -22.62
C ARG A 153 -5.03 -13.21 -23.01
#